data_239fd174431098394e0ea6d085285183
#
_entry.id   239fd174431098394e0ea6d085285183
#
_cell.length_a   1.000
_cell.length_b   1.000
_cell.length_c   1.000
_cell.angle_alpha   90.00
_cell.angle_beta   90.00
_cell.angle_gamma   90.00
#
_symmetry.space_group_name_H-M   'P 1'
#
loop_
_entity.id
_entity.type
_entity.pdbx_description
1 polymer ?
#
loop_
_entity_poly.entity_id
_entity_poly.type
_entity_poly.pdbx_seq_one_letter_code
_entity_poly.pdbx_strand_id
1 'polypeptide(L)'
;MDDTKDTKDIKETGEAASVLSADEQMIQDGFNALLNDYLKSNHRRKVERITKAFNFANQAHAGVKRRSGEPYIMHPIAVARIVCREMGLGSTSICSALLHDVVEDTDWTMEDLRAAGFPETVLEAVQLLTHDPAVPYLDYVRALCGNPIAVAVKRADLHHNSERTRFDA
;
A
#
# COMPACT_ATOMS: atom_id res chain seq x y z
N MET A 1 -16.83 -1.62 -60.25
CA MET A 1 -17.50 -1.59 -58.93
C MET A 1 -16.59 -2.23 -57.93
N ASP A 2 -15.99 -1.35 -57.30
CA ASP A 2 -14.82 -1.51 -56.51
C ASP A 2 -15.19 -1.54 -55.03
N ASP A 3 -14.94 -2.63 -54.37
CA ASP A 3 -15.02 -2.69 -52.94
C ASP A 3 -13.69 -3.18 -52.36
N THR A 4 -12.74 -2.27 -52.42
CA THR A 4 -11.55 -2.34 -51.61
C THR A 4 -11.64 -1.25 -50.57
N LYS A 5 -12.26 -1.55 -49.42
CA LYS A 5 -12.13 -0.66 -48.27
C LYS A 5 -11.93 -1.45 -47.00
N ASP A 6 -10.83 -1.11 -46.38
CA ASP A 6 -10.59 -1.02 -44.97
C ASP A 6 -10.23 -2.28 -44.23
N THR A 7 -8.96 -2.64 -44.38
CA THR A 7 -8.26 -3.46 -43.38
C THR A 7 -7.03 -2.68 -42.86
N LYS A 8 -7.19 -1.42 -42.46
CA LYS A 8 -6.05 -0.63 -41.99
C LYS A 8 -6.13 -0.09 -40.55
N ASP A 9 -7.23 -0.29 -39.83
CA ASP A 9 -7.43 0.39 -38.55
C ASP A 9 -7.39 -0.48 -37.31
N ILE A 10 -6.85 -1.71 -37.39
CA ILE A 10 -6.86 -2.61 -36.24
C ILE A 10 -5.46 -2.86 -35.64
N LYS A 11 -4.42 -2.18 -36.11
CA LYS A 11 -3.05 -2.47 -35.65
C LYS A 11 -2.44 -1.47 -34.68
N GLU A 12 -3.11 -0.38 -34.33
CA GLU A 12 -2.51 0.65 -33.48
C GLU A 12 -2.91 0.61 -32.01
N THR A 13 -3.86 -0.21 -31.60
CA THR A 13 -4.33 -0.26 -30.22
C THR A 13 -3.63 -1.30 -29.34
N GLY A 14 -2.75 -2.12 -29.89
CA GLY A 14 -2.09 -3.22 -29.18
C GLY A 14 -0.73 -2.90 -28.58
N GLU A 15 -0.04 -1.87 -29.04
CA GLU A 15 1.33 -1.59 -28.62
C GLU A 15 1.47 -0.51 -27.54
N ALA A 16 0.45 0.31 -27.30
CA ALA A 16 0.49 1.38 -26.31
C ALA A 16 0.30 0.89 -24.87
N ALA A 17 -0.16 -0.36 -24.66
CA ALA A 17 -0.49 -0.91 -23.33
C ALA A 17 0.65 -1.68 -22.65
N SER A 18 1.81 -1.85 -23.30
CA SER A 18 2.84 -2.80 -22.86
C SER A 18 4.08 -2.20 -22.20
N VAL A 19 4.19 -0.86 -22.12
CA VAL A 19 5.40 -0.23 -21.55
C VAL A 19 5.06 0.51 -20.27
N LEU A 20 5.37 -0.13 -19.14
CA LEU A 20 5.32 0.52 -17.84
C LEU A 20 6.51 1.48 -17.70
N SER A 21 6.32 2.63 -17.05
CA SER A 21 7.41 3.50 -16.67
C SER A 21 8.33 2.78 -15.66
N ALA A 22 9.53 3.32 -15.45
CA ALA A 22 10.45 2.76 -14.46
C ALA A 22 9.82 2.73 -13.06
N ASP A 23 9.09 3.78 -12.69
CA ASP A 23 8.40 3.86 -11.40
C ASP A 23 7.25 2.85 -11.31
N GLU A 24 6.46 2.72 -12.35
CA GLU A 24 5.37 1.73 -12.39
C GLU A 24 5.91 0.31 -12.31
N GLN A 25 7.04 0.03 -12.95
CA GLN A 25 7.69 -1.28 -12.88
C GLN A 25 8.21 -1.55 -11.47
N MET A 26 8.81 -0.56 -10.82
CA MET A 26 9.28 -0.68 -9.44
C MET A 26 8.13 -1.01 -8.48
N ILE A 27 7.02 -0.30 -8.62
CA ILE A 27 5.81 -0.51 -7.82
C ILE A 27 5.27 -1.93 -8.03
N GLN A 28 5.15 -2.36 -9.28
CA GLN A 28 4.64 -3.68 -9.61
C GLN A 28 5.55 -4.79 -9.07
N ASP A 29 6.86 -4.63 -9.20
CA ASP A 29 7.83 -5.59 -8.67
C ASP A 29 7.76 -5.67 -7.13
N GLY A 30 7.61 -4.54 -6.47
CA GLY A 30 7.46 -4.47 -5.01
C GLY A 30 6.19 -5.16 -4.53
N PHE A 31 5.07 -4.93 -5.21
CA PHE A 31 3.82 -5.58 -4.88
C PHE A 31 3.88 -7.08 -5.16
N ASN A 32 4.47 -7.50 -6.27
CA ASN A 32 4.67 -8.92 -6.59
C ASN A 32 5.52 -9.62 -5.51
N ALA A 33 6.54 -8.94 -5.00
CA ALA A 33 7.36 -9.47 -3.92
C ALA A 33 6.54 -9.66 -2.63
N LEU A 34 5.68 -8.70 -2.30
CA LEU A 34 4.76 -8.81 -1.16
C LEU A 34 3.80 -10.02 -1.34
N LEU A 35 3.21 -10.18 -2.51
CA LEU A 35 2.33 -11.32 -2.79
C LEU A 35 3.08 -12.65 -2.69
N ASN A 36 4.31 -12.72 -3.18
CA ASN A 36 5.14 -13.91 -3.05
C ASN A 36 5.42 -14.25 -1.59
N ASP A 37 5.72 -13.25 -0.77
CA ASP A 37 5.90 -13.43 0.67
C ASP A 37 4.64 -13.99 1.32
N TYR A 38 3.49 -13.41 0.98
CA TYR A 38 2.20 -13.81 1.51
C TYR A 38 1.83 -15.25 1.10
N LEU A 39 2.05 -15.61 -0.16
CA LEU A 39 1.75 -16.94 -0.67
C LEU A 39 2.63 -18.04 -0.05
N LYS A 40 3.82 -17.69 0.42
CA LYS A 40 4.71 -18.60 1.16
C LYS A 40 4.36 -18.70 2.64
N SER A 41 3.51 -17.82 3.15
CA SER A 41 3.09 -17.81 4.55
C SER A 41 1.99 -18.83 4.81
N ASN A 42 1.60 -18.97 6.08
CA ASN A 42 0.47 -19.82 6.47
C ASN A 42 -0.90 -19.17 6.23
N HIS A 43 -0.93 -17.91 5.74
CA HIS A 43 -2.14 -17.08 5.63
C HIS A 43 -2.64 -16.86 4.19
N ARG A 44 -2.43 -17.75 3.29
CA ARG A 44 -2.53 -17.63 1.81
C ARG A 44 -3.90 -17.33 1.19
N ARG A 45 -4.94 -17.08 1.97
CA ARG A 45 -6.34 -17.15 1.49
C ARG A 45 -6.97 -15.84 1.05
N LYS A 46 -6.33 -14.69 1.28
CA LYS A 46 -6.95 -13.36 1.11
C LYS A 46 -6.18 -12.46 0.14
N VAL A 47 -5.66 -13.02 -0.95
CA VAL A 47 -4.90 -12.27 -1.97
C VAL A 47 -5.72 -11.11 -2.54
N GLU A 48 -7.01 -11.32 -2.79
CA GLU A 48 -7.88 -10.28 -3.35
C GLU A 48 -8.00 -9.07 -2.41
N ARG A 49 -8.07 -9.32 -1.10
CA ARG A 49 -8.15 -8.27 -0.09
C ARG A 49 -6.87 -7.43 -0.07
N ILE A 50 -5.72 -8.07 -0.13
CA ILE A 50 -4.41 -7.41 -0.17
C ILE A 50 -4.28 -6.60 -1.46
N THR A 51 -4.67 -7.18 -2.59
CA THR A 51 -4.64 -6.49 -3.90
C THR A 51 -5.53 -5.25 -3.89
N LYS A 52 -6.72 -5.34 -3.30
CA LYS A 52 -7.63 -4.21 -3.17
C LYS A 52 -7.01 -3.09 -2.32
N ALA A 53 -6.41 -3.43 -1.18
CA ALA A 53 -5.74 -2.46 -0.32
C ALA A 53 -4.56 -1.80 -1.04
N PHE A 54 -3.76 -2.57 -1.75
CA PHE A 54 -2.66 -2.06 -2.54
C PHE A 54 -3.15 -1.10 -3.63
N ASN A 55 -4.16 -1.48 -4.40
CA ASN A 55 -4.69 -0.64 -5.47
C ASN A 55 -5.22 0.69 -4.93
N PHE A 56 -5.91 0.65 -3.79
CA PHE A 56 -6.41 1.86 -3.14
C PHE A 56 -5.27 2.78 -2.70
N ALA A 57 -4.28 2.22 -1.99
CA ALA A 57 -3.13 2.99 -1.52
C ALA A 57 -2.29 3.53 -2.69
N ASN A 58 -2.10 2.75 -3.73
CA ASN A 58 -1.35 3.17 -4.92
C ASN A 58 -2.03 4.35 -5.61
N GLN A 59 -3.34 4.32 -5.72
CA GLN A 59 -4.11 5.44 -6.28
C GLN A 59 -4.02 6.68 -5.38
N ALA A 60 -4.14 6.49 -4.06
CA ALA A 60 -4.10 7.59 -3.10
C ALA A 60 -2.75 8.31 -3.09
N HIS A 61 -1.64 7.58 -3.23
CA HIS A 61 -0.28 8.12 -3.25
C HIS A 61 0.26 8.39 -4.66
N ALA A 62 -0.59 8.32 -5.69
CA ALA A 62 -0.15 8.50 -7.07
C ALA A 62 0.57 9.84 -7.27
N GLY A 63 1.74 9.79 -7.90
CA GLY A 63 2.54 10.98 -8.18
C GLY A 63 3.36 11.51 -7.01
N VAL A 64 3.20 10.96 -5.81
CA VAL A 64 3.98 11.38 -4.63
C VAL A 64 5.29 10.60 -4.60
N LYS A 65 6.39 11.32 -4.39
CA LYS A 65 7.74 10.75 -4.31
C LYS A 65 8.40 11.06 -2.96
N ARG A 66 9.25 10.15 -2.51
CA ARG A 66 10.10 10.37 -1.35
C ARG A 66 11.30 11.26 -1.73
N ARG A 67 12.04 11.75 -0.74
CA ARG A 67 13.24 12.55 -0.98
C ARG A 67 14.27 11.81 -1.85
N SER A 68 14.33 10.49 -1.74
CA SER A 68 15.19 9.64 -2.55
C SER A 68 14.77 9.55 -4.02
N GLY A 69 13.60 10.10 -4.38
CA GLY A 69 13.05 10.08 -5.74
C GLY A 69 12.21 8.86 -6.07
N GLU A 70 12.13 7.87 -5.19
CA GLU A 70 11.28 6.70 -5.42
C GLU A 70 9.81 7.02 -5.13
N PRO A 71 8.85 6.30 -5.75
CA PRO A 71 7.44 6.46 -5.44
C PRO A 71 7.14 6.23 -3.96
N TYR A 72 6.31 7.08 -3.37
CA TYR A 72 5.99 6.98 -1.94
C TYR A 72 5.40 5.63 -1.55
N ILE A 73 4.58 5.03 -2.43
CA ILE A 73 3.92 3.72 -2.19
C ILE A 73 4.92 2.60 -1.84
N MET A 74 6.19 2.75 -2.22
CA MET A 74 7.23 1.79 -1.86
C MET A 74 7.41 1.66 -0.35
N HIS A 75 7.13 2.71 0.42
CA HIS A 75 7.18 2.66 1.87
C HIS A 75 6.06 1.78 2.46
N PRO A 76 4.76 2.01 2.18
CA PRO A 76 3.72 1.09 2.64
C PRO A 76 3.92 -0.36 2.20
N ILE A 77 4.43 -0.58 0.99
CA ILE A 77 4.77 -1.94 0.53
C ILE A 77 5.84 -2.56 1.44
N ALA A 78 6.91 -1.81 1.74
CA ALA A 78 7.99 -2.29 2.61
C ALA A 78 7.48 -2.59 4.03
N VAL A 79 6.62 -1.73 4.59
CA VAL A 79 6.00 -1.95 5.90
C VAL A 79 5.15 -3.22 5.88
N ALA A 80 4.36 -3.41 4.84
CA ALA A 80 3.54 -4.62 4.66
C ALA A 80 4.40 -5.88 4.57
N ARG A 81 5.54 -5.81 3.90
CA ARG A 81 6.48 -6.95 3.80
C ARG A 81 7.10 -7.30 5.15
N ILE A 82 7.44 -6.31 5.96
CA ILE A 82 7.95 -6.54 7.33
C ILE A 82 6.87 -7.26 8.16
N VAL A 83 5.64 -6.76 8.13
CA VAL A 83 4.50 -7.36 8.83
C VAL A 83 4.30 -8.82 8.41
N CYS A 84 4.42 -9.11 7.12
CA CYS A 84 4.23 -10.45 6.57
C CYS A 84 5.40 -11.37 6.88
N ARG A 85 6.62 -10.96 6.55
CA ARG A 85 7.81 -11.82 6.59
C ARG A 85 8.42 -11.94 7.98
N GLU A 86 8.57 -10.82 8.67
CA GLU A 86 9.28 -10.78 9.96
C GLU A 86 8.36 -11.03 11.15
N MET A 87 7.11 -10.58 11.05
CA MET A 87 6.14 -10.72 12.13
C MET A 87 5.19 -11.90 11.93
N GLY A 88 5.12 -12.47 10.72
CA GLY A 88 4.27 -13.62 10.43
C GLY A 88 2.77 -13.35 10.50
N LEU A 89 2.34 -12.10 10.27
CA LEU A 89 0.95 -11.69 10.39
C LEU A 89 0.19 -11.85 9.07
N GLY A 90 -1.14 -11.88 9.16
CA GLY A 90 -2.02 -12.19 8.05
C GLY A 90 -2.55 -10.98 7.29
N SER A 91 -3.58 -11.21 6.47
CA SER A 91 -4.12 -10.23 5.54
C SER A 91 -4.63 -8.95 6.20
N THR A 92 -5.25 -9.03 7.37
CA THR A 92 -5.75 -7.85 8.09
C THR A 92 -4.61 -6.89 8.43
N SER A 93 -3.51 -7.41 8.95
CA SER A 93 -2.33 -6.61 9.28
C SER A 93 -1.63 -6.08 8.05
N ILE A 94 -1.53 -6.88 6.99
CA ILE A 94 -0.94 -6.48 5.71
C ILE A 94 -1.75 -5.36 5.07
N CYS A 95 -3.08 -5.48 5.03
CA CYS A 95 -3.95 -4.42 4.51
C CYS A 95 -3.81 -3.14 5.33
N SER A 96 -3.77 -3.26 6.66
CA SER A 96 -3.59 -2.10 7.54
C SER A 96 -2.25 -1.41 7.30
N ALA A 97 -1.20 -2.18 7.04
CA ALA A 97 0.12 -1.66 6.69
C ALA A 97 0.09 -0.90 5.36
N LEU A 98 -0.55 -1.46 4.34
CA LEU A 98 -0.68 -0.81 3.02
C LEU A 98 -1.46 0.51 3.10
N LEU A 99 -2.42 0.60 4.01
CA LEU A 99 -3.33 1.75 4.12
C LEU A 99 -2.94 2.73 5.24
N HIS A 100 -1.90 2.44 6.02
CA HIS A 100 -1.65 3.15 7.28
C HIS A 100 -1.44 4.67 7.13
N ASP A 101 -0.91 5.14 6.00
CA ASP A 101 -0.63 6.55 5.74
C ASP A 101 -1.67 7.25 4.88
N VAL A 102 -2.66 6.52 4.35
CA VAL A 102 -3.58 7.07 3.34
C VAL A 102 -4.37 8.25 3.89
N VAL A 103 -4.97 8.10 5.07
CA VAL A 103 -5.81 9.15 5.65
C VAL A 103 -4.99 10.34 6.14
N GLU A 104 -3.81 10.09 6.71
CA GLU A 104 -2.95 11.14 7.26
C GLU A 104 -2.30 11.98 6.16
N ASP A 105 -1.85 11.35 5.09
CA ASP A 105 -0.97 11.96 4.09
C ASP A 105 -1.66 12.27 2.75
N THR A 106 -2.92 11.92 2.57
CA THR A 106 -3.68 12.20 1.35
C THR A 106 -5.05 12.80 1.66
N ASP A 107 -5.78 13.18 0.61
CA ASP A 107 -7.14 13.72 0.74
C ASP A 107 -8.19 12.64 0.99
N TRP A 108 -7.82 11.36 0.93
CA TRP A 108 -8.74 10.26 1.20
C TRP A 108 -9.06 10.16 2.69
N THR A 109 -10.33 9.91 3.01
CA THR A 109 -10.85 9.91 4.38
C THR A 109 -11.16 8.49 4.87
N MET A 110 -11.40 8.35 6.18
CA MET A 110 -11.90 7.09 6.73
C MET A 110 -13.23 6.67 6.09
N GLU A 111 -14.09 7.63 5.74
CA GLU A 111 -15.34 7.36 5.04
C GLU A 111 -15.10 6.72 3.67
N ASP A 112 -14.08 7.18 2.95
CA ASP A 112 -13.71 6.61 1.66
C ASP A 112 -13.25 5.16 1.81
N LEU A 113 -12.47 4.86 2.85
CA LEU A 113 -12.03 3.49 3.15
C LEU A 113 -13.22 2.59 3.50
N ARG A 114 -14.16 3.12 4.28
CA ARG A 114 -15.39 2.40 4.65
C ARG A 114 -16.24 2.12 3.41
N ALA A 115 -16.41 3.12 2.56
CA ALA A 115 -17.15 2.99 1.31
C ALA A 115 -16.51 1.99 0.34
N ALA A 116 -15.18 1.85 0.37
CA ALA A 116 -14.46 0.86 -0.41
C ALA A 116 -14.66 -0.58 0.09
N GLY A 117 -15.25 -0.76 1.28
CA GLY A 117 -15.60 -2.08 1.79
C GLY A 117 -14.52 -2.80 2.57
N PHE A 118 -13.55 -2.08 3.13
CA PHE A 118 -12.55 -2.69 4.01
C PHE A 118 -13.18 -3.14 5.34
N PRO A 119 -12.73 -4.27 5.91
CA PRO A 119 -13.27 -4.77 7.17
C PRO A 119 -13.06 -3.79 8.33
N GLU A 120 -13.96 -3.83 9.32
CA GLU A 120 -13.87 -2.96 10.49
C GLU A 120 -12.54 -3.11 11.24
N THR A 121 -11.97 -4.31 11.27
CA THR A 121 -10.66 -4.58 11.89
C THR A 121 -9.53 -3.77 11.21
N VAL A 122 -9.58 -3.62 9.89
CA VAL A 122 -8.63 -2.79 9.15
C VAL A 122 -8.91 -1.31 9.43
N LEU A 123 -10.18 -0.89 9.40
CA LEU A 123 -10.56 0.51 9.62
C LEU A 123 -10.15 1.00 11.01
N GLU A 124 -10.37 0.20 12.03
CA GLU A 124 -9.97 0.54 13.40
C GLU A 124 -8.47 0.73 13.53
N ALA A 125 -7.68 -0.17 12.95
CA ALA A 125 -6.23 -0.09 12.98
C ALA A 125 -5.73 1.17 12.25
N VAL A 126 -6.24 1.44 11.05
CA VAL A 126 -5.85 2.61 10.25
C VAL A 126 -6.23 3.90 10.98
N GLN A 127 -7.41 3.95 11.58
CA GLN A 127 -7.83 5.13 12.34
C GLN A 127 -6.91 5.42 13.52
N LEU A 128 -6.52 4.39 14.26
CA LEU A 128 -5.58 4.53 15.37
C LEU A 128 -4.18 4.95 14.89
N LEU A 129 -3.78 4.51 13.70
CA LEU A 129 -2.50 4.85 13.09
C LEU A 129 -2.47 6.28 12.51
N THR A 130 -3.63 6.88 12.28
CA THR A 130 -3.75 8.24 11.79
C THR A 130 -3.62 9.22 12.95
N HIS A 131 -2.49 9.94 13.00
CA HIS A 131 -2.21 10.89 14.07
C HIS A 131 -2.84 12.24 13.79
N ASP A 132 -3.78 12.67 14.65
CA ASP A 132 -4.33 14.02 14.66
C ASP A 132 -3.29 14.95 15.27
N PRO A 133 -2.85 16.02 14.55
CA PRO A 133 -1.86 16.96 15.09
C PRO A 133 -2.26 17.63 16.41
N ALA A 134 -3.56 17.71 16.70
CA ALA A 134 -4.07 18.27 17.95
C ALA A 134 -3.86 17.33 19.15
N VAL A 135 -3.56 16.06 18.92
CA VAL A 135 -3.34 15.07 19.97
C VAL A 135 -1.86 14.93 20.28
N PRO A 136 -1.44 15.05 21.57
CA PRO A 136 -0.05 14.82 21.94
C PRO A 136 0.44 13.44 21.53
N TYR A 137 1.69 13.36 21.07
CA TYR A 137 2.24 12.11 20.53
C TYR A 137 2.16 10.94 21.52
N LEU A 138 2.41 11.17 22.80
CA LEU A 138 2.31 10.12 23.82
C LEU A 138 0.89 9.58 23.97
N ASP A 139 -0.11 10.44 23.86
CA ASP A 139 -1.50 10.02 23.91
C ASP A 139 -1.88 9.18 22.68
N TYR A 140 -1.37 9.58 21.51
CA TYR A 140 -1.50 8.82 20.27
C TYR A 140 -0.89 7.42 20.42
N VAL A 141 0.33 7.33 20.92
CA VAL A 141 1.02 6.04 21.14
C VAL A 141 0.27 5.17 22.14
N ARG A 142 -0.25 5.76 23.23
CA ARG A 142 -1.02 5.02 24.23
C ARG A 142 -2.30 4.42 23.63
N ALA A 143 -2.97 5.17 22.78
CA ALA A 143 -4.16 4.66 22.09
C ALA A 143 -3.84 3.47 21.17
N LEU A 144 -2.67 3.45 20.54
CA LEU A 144 -2.22 2.32 19.73
C LEU A 144 -2.07 1.04 20.53
N CYS A 145 -1.63 1.15 21.79
CA CYS A 145 -1.31 -0.02 22.63
C CYS A 145 -2.48 -0.96 22.84
N GLY A 146 -3.72 -0.49 22.71
CA GLY A 146 -4.92 -1.32 22.81
C GLY A 146 -5.24 -2.15 21.57
N ASN A 147 -4.50 -1.96 20.46
CA ASN A 147 -4.76 -2.67 19.21
C ASN A 147 -3.47 -3.33 18.71
N PRO A 148 -3.38 -4.68 18.78
CA PRO A 148 -2.16 -5.39 18.36
C PRO A 148 -1.78 -5.18 16.90
N ILE A 149 -2.76 -5.01 16.02
CA ILE A 149 -2.52 -4.76 14.59
C ILE A 149 -1.87 -3.39 14.41
N ALA A 150 -2.42 -2.36 15.04
CA ALA A 150 -1.87 -1.00 14.98
C ALA A 150 -0.45 -0.95 15.54
N VAL A 151 -0.20 -1.62 16.66
CA VAL A 151 1.15 -1.71 17.26
C VAL A 151 2.13 -2.36 16.30
N ALA A 152 1.76 -3.49 15.70
CA ALA A 152 2.63 -4.21 14.75
C ALA A 152 2.98 -3.34 13.55
N VAL A 153 1.98 -2.69 12.95
CA VAL A 153 2.19 -1.80 11.79
C VAL A 153 3.08 -0.62 12.18
N LYS A 154 2.83 0.00 13.33
CA LYS A 154 3.65 1.14 13.79
C LYS A 154 5.11 0.73 14.02
N ARG A 155 5.35 -0.43 14.61
CA ARG A 155 6.70 -0.96 14.81
C ARG A 155 7.40 -1.21 13.47
N ALA A 156 6.70 -1.78 12.49
CA ALA A 156 7.23 -2.00 11.16
C ALA A 156 7.52 -0.68 10.44
N ASP A 157 6.64 0.30 10.58
CA ASP A 157 6.81 1.65 10.04
C ASP A 157 8.07 2.32 10.60
N LEU A 158 8.22 2.32 11.91
CA LEU A 158 9.40 2.90 12.58
C LEU A 158 10.69 2.18 12.19
N HIS A 159 10.64 0.87 12.06
CA HIS A 159 11.79 0.07 11.65
C HIS A 159 12.25 0.43 10.24
N HIS A 160 11.32 0.49 9.30
CA HIS A 160 11.65 0.86 7.91
C HIS A 160 12.18 2.29 7.81
N ASN A 161 11.56 3.24 8.50
CA ASN A 161 12.03 4.62 8.50
C ASN A 161 13.41 4.76 9.16
N SER A 162 13.69 4.00 10.20
CA SER A 162 14.99 3.97 10.87
C SER A 162 16.10 3.46 9.95
N GLU A 163 15.85 2.40 9.20
CA GLU A 163 16.82 1.87 8.23
C GLU A 163 17.14 2.89 7.15
N ARG A 164 16.13 3.58 6.63
CA ARG A 164 16.33 4.57 5.58
C ARG A 164 17.11 5.78 6.05
N THR A 165 16.90 6.21 7.28
CA THR A 165 17.64 7.34 7.86
C THR A 165 19.14 7.09 7.91
N ARG A 166 19.57 5.83 8.05
CA ARG A 166 20.99 5.46 8.03
C ARG A 166 21.65 5.64 6.65
N PHE A 167 20.87 5.51 5.58
CA PHE A 167 21.37 5.63 4.22
C PHE A 167 21.24 7.05 3.65
N ASP A 168 20.34 7.85 4.21
CA ASP A 168 20.09 9.22 3.76
C ASP A 168 20.93 10.27 4.54
N ALA A 169 21.68 9.81 5.51
CA ALA A 169 22.64 10.68 6.25
C ALA A 169 23.98 10.74 5.47
#